data_6fe9713c41c7f9b21664da7d50469f52
#
_entry.id   6fe9713c41c7f9b21664da7d50469f52
#
_cell.length_a   1.000
_cell.length_b   1.000
_cell.length_c   1.000
_cell.angle_alpha   90.00
_cell.angle_beta   90.00
_cell.angle_gamma   90.00
#
_symmetry.space_group_name_H-M   'P 1'
#
loop_
_entity.id
_entity.type
_entity.pdbx_description
1 polymer ?
#
loop_
_entity_poly.entity_id
_entity_poly.type
_entity_poly.pdbx_seq_one_letter_code
_entity_poly.pdbx_strand_id
1 'polypeptide(L)'
;MAEAKSQGQTVWPLPQLIDLSARPVQQAGAVLVTSRRVQVEVDEYSRWYDCHVHEVAGQTVAIALPADAAVRAERSLREFVQTLTKTFADLPIGLAIFDRDRSLQLFNPALIDLTGLATGFLTARPTLYAFLDRLREARMVPEPKDYRSWRNQMSSLEAAAASGHHVEMWSLPGGQTYRVTGRPHPDGAVAFLFEDITSEISLTRKFRADLSLGAEVLDALDDAVAVFAANGEALISNRRYGALWGTAMRSTLAEHLACWSEATGDSPGLVLLRQALDRPPAVEEQARGAIAGPAGGLLSWSLRSLSGGRRMLSFQTPLEFSSSRNASALPEPQRARLG
;
A
#
# COMPACT_ATOMS: atom_id res chain seq x y z
N MET A 1 -35.34 49.28 5.47
CA MET A 1 -36.38 50.30 5.19
C MET A 1 -36.57 50.56 3.71
N ALA A 2 -35.54 50.86 2.94
CA ALA A 2 -35.66 51.09 1.49
C ALA A 2 -36.15 49.83 0.74
N GLU A 3 -35.64 48.65 1.08
CA GLU A 3 -36.09 47.37 0.51
C GLU A 3 -37.52 46.99 0.87
N ALA A 4 -37.95 47.21 2.13
CA ALA A 4 -39.31 46.98 2.55
C ALA A 4 -40.31 47.93 1.86
N LYS A 5 -39.89 49.19 1.59
CA LYS A 5 -40.72 50.11 0.83
C LYS A 5 -40.79 49.74 -0.66
N SER A 6 -39.74 49.21 -1.24
CA SER A 6 -39.72 48.75 -2.65
C SER A 6 -40.62 47.54 -2.88
N GLN A 7 -40.86 46.73 -1.83
CA GLN A 7 -41.75 45.57 -1.88
C GLN A 7 -43.17 45.84 -1.42
N GLY A 8 -43.53 47.10 -1.13
CA GLY A 8 -44.88 47.49 -0.71
C GLY A 8 -45.29 47.05 0.71
N GLN A 9 -44.35 46.55 1.49
CA GLN A 9 -44.58 46.16 2.89
C GLN A 9 -44.33 47.29 3.87
N THR A 10 -45.35 47.66 4.65
CA THR A 10 -45.21 48.62 5.75
C THR A 10 -44.78 47.84 6.99
N VAL A 11 -43.49 47.75 7.25
CA VAL A 11 -42.98 47.15 8.47
C VAL A 11 -42.95 48.20 9.58
N TRP A 12 -43.98 48.22 10.44
CA TRP A 12 -44.00 49.04 11.63
C TRP A 12 -44.61 48.22 12.79
N PRO A 13 -43.99 48.16 13.97
CA PRO A 13 -42.74 48.79 14.36
C PRO A 13 -41.54 48.13 13.66
N LEU A 14 -40.50 48.93 13.36
CA LEU A 14 -39.22 48.44 12.84
C LEU A 14 -38.72 47.32 13.77
N PRO A 15 -38.35 46.12 13.25
CA PRO A 15 -37.68 45.15 14.07
C PRO A 15 -36.45 45.80 14.70
N GLN A 16 -36.24 45.59 16.01
CA GLN A 16 -35.05 46.08 16.71
C GLN A 16 -33.83 45.34 16.20
N LEU A 17 -33.34 45.72 15.02
CA LEU A 17 -32.13 45.17 14.39
C LEU A 17 -30.89 45.53 15.20
N ILE A 18 -30.94 46.61 15.98
CA ILE A 18 -29.83 47.11 16.77
C ILE A 18 -30.40 47.58 18.11
N ASP A 19 -29.80 47.14 19.21
CA ASP A 19 -30.05 47.73 20.51
C ASP A 19 -29.38 49.12 20.58
N LEU A 20 -30.14 50.14 20.31
CA LEU A 20 -29.70 51.54 20.34
C LEU A 20 -29.48 52.03 21.77
N SER A 21 -29.85 51.25 22.81
CA SER A 21 -29.67 51.60 24.23
C SER A 21 -28.23 51.40 24.71
N ALA A 22 -27.44 50.63 23.99
CA ALA A 22 -26.00 50.47 24.23
C ALA A 22 -25.29 51.78 23.80
N ARG A 23 -25.17 52.74 24.72
CA ARG A 23 -24.39 53.98 24.45
C ARG A 23 -22.94 53.64 24.11
N PRO A 24 -22.43 54.16 22.99
CA PRO A 24 -21.02 54.03 22.71
C PRO A 24 -20.21 54.68 23.84
N VAL A 25 -19.19 53.98 24.33
CA VAL A 25 -18.27 54.57 25.31
C VAL A 25 -17.52 55.69 24.64
N GLN A 26 -17.80 56.97 25.04
CA GLN A 26 -17.10 58.13 24.52
C GLN A 26 -15.63 58.08 24.98
N GLN A 27 -14.71 57.78 24.06
CA GLN A 27 -13.32 58.18 24.19
C GLN A 27 -13.12 59.44 23.35
N ALA A 28 -12.58 60.47 23.98
CA ALA A 28 -12.44 61.79 23.41
C ALA A 28 -11.73 61.74 22.05
N GLY A 29 -12.43 62.14 20.98
CA GLY A 29 -11.88 62.42 19.65
C GLY A 29 -12.02 61.31 18.57
N ALA A 30 -12.57 60.15 18.88
CA ALA A 30 -12.82 59.09 17.89
C ALA A 30 -14.32 58.91 17.64
N VAL A 31 -14.72 58.89 16.36
CA VAL A 31 -16.07 58.41 15.95
C VAL A 31 -16.13 56.91 16.26
N LEU A 32 -16.80 56.53 17.30
CA LEU A 32 -16.98 55.12 17.66
C LEU A 32 -17.97 54.47 16.68
N VAL A 33 -17.41 53.65 15.80
CA VAL A 33 -18.16 52.78 14.90
C VAL A 33 -18.41 51.45 15.64
N THR A 34 -19.62 51.22 16.09
CA THR A 34 -20.02 49.89 16.60
C THR A 34 -20.53 49.08 15.43
N SER A 35 -19.75 48.06 15.03
CA SER A 35 -20.17 47.12 13.99
C SER A 35 -20.63 45.81 14.61
N ARG A 36 -21.85 45.38 14.28
CA ARG A 36 -22.44 44.13 14.78
C ARG A 36 -23.16 43.42 13.64
N ARG A 37 -22.90 42.11 13.50
CA ARG A 37 -23.68 41.26 12.58
C ARG A 37 -24.93 40.74 13.30
N VAL A 38 -26.10 40.86 12.66
CA VAL A 38 -27.41 40.49 13.22
C VAL A 38 -28.14 39.61 12.22
N GLN A 39 -28.75 38.55 12.74
CA GLN A 39 -29.66 37.70 11.99
C GLN A 39 -31.08 38.16 12.22
N VAL A 40 -31.86 38.36 11.19
CA VAL A 40 -33.25 38.80 11.23
C VAL A 40 -34.10 37.76 10.51
N GLU A 41 -35.14 37.32 11.16
CA GLU A 41 -36.18 36.48 10.57
C GLU A 41 -37.28 37.39 9.98
N VAL A 42 -37.51 37.27 8.66
CA VAL A 42 -38.56 37.97 7.94
C VAL A 42 -39.31 36.93 7.10
N ASP A 43 -40.62 36.75 7.36
CA ASP A 43 -41.49 35.89 6.55
C ASP A 43 -40.93 34.49 6.26
N GLU A 44 -40.56 33.72 7.26
CA GLU A 44 -39.95 32.38 7.18
C GLU A 44 -38.52 32.34 6.60
N TYR A 45 -37.94 33.46 6.22
CA TYR A 45 -36.55 33.56 5.72
C TYR A 45 -35.67 34.28 6.74
N SER A 46 -34.52 33.69 7.01
CA SER A 46 -33.48 34.28 7.85
C SER A 46 -32.48 35.02 7.00
N ARG A 47 -32.29 36.32 7.24
CA ARG A 47 -31.30 37.16 6.53
C ARG A 47 -30.30 37.75 7.51
N TRP A 48 -29.07 37.88 7.05
CA TRP A 48 -28.00 38.47 7.82
C TRP A 48 -27.69 39.87 7.35
N TYR A 49 -27.48 40.78 8.34
CA TYR A 49 -27.13 42.17 8.12
C TYR A 49 -25.92 42.55 8.95
N ASP A 50 -24.93 43.25 8.32
CA ASP A 50 -23.85 43.95 9.00
C ASP A 50 -24.37 45.36 9.37
N CYS A 51 -24.62 45.58 10.67
CA CYS A 51 -25.13 46.81 11.18
C CYS A 51 -24.03 47.69 11.74
N HIS A 52 -23.94 48.89 11.19
CA HIS A 52 -22.95 49.89 11.59
C HIS A 52 -23.70 51.08 12.23
N VAL A 53 -23.31 51.49 13.43
CA VAL A 53 -23.88 52.62 14.14
C VAL A 53 -22.84 53.72 14.20
N HIS A 54 -23.22 54.89 13.68
CA HIS A 54 -22.42 56.10 13.69
C HIS A 54 -23.12 57.20 14.41
N GLU A 55 -22.42 58.05 15.14
CA GLU A 55 -22.92 59.29 15.68
C GLU A 55 -22.42 60.44 14.83
N VAL A 56 -23.34 61.13 14.12
CA VAL A 56 -23.02 62.26 13.21
C VAL A 56 -23.83 63.44 13.67
N ALA A 57 -23.15 64.53 14.05
CA ALA A 57 -23.78 65.81 14.48
C ALA A 57 -24.84 65.62 15.60
N GLY A 58 -24.58 64.73 16.57
CA GLY A 58 -25.50 64.45 17.68
C GLY A 58 -26.72 63.57 17.32
N GLN A 59 -26.75 63.03 16.11
CA GLN A 59 -27.72 62.05 15.64
C GLN A 59 -27.12 60.69 15.46
N THR A 60 -27.81 59.67 15.92
CA THR A 60 -27.39 58.28 15.71
C THR A 60 -27.89 57.79 14.35
N VAL A 61 -26.96 57.44 13.48
CA VAL A 61 -27.24 56.84 12.16
C VAL A 61 -26.91 55.37 12.21
N ALA A 62 -27.89 54.50 11.97
CA ALA A 62 -27.68 53.08 11.84
C ALA A 62 -27.82 52.64 10.38
N ILE A 63 -26.79 51.96 9.86
CA ILE A 63 -26.75 51.45 8.49
C ILE A 63 -26.71 49.92 8.56
N ALA A 64 -27.69 49.26 7.95
CA ALA A 64 -27.72 47.81 7.84
C ALA A 64 -27.43 47.40 6.38
N LEU A 65 -26.35 46.68 6.19
CA LEU A 65 -25.93 46.15 4.86
C LEU A 65 -26.23 44.66 4.81
N PRO A 66 -26.80 44.13 3.70
CA PRO A 66 -27.01 42.69 3.55
C PRO A 66 -25.66 41.93 3.64
N ALA A 67 -25.60 40.94 4.53
CA ALA A 67 -24.38 40.18 4.82
C ALA A 67 -24.49 38.67 4.50
N ASP A 68 -25.61 38.23 3.87
CA ASP A 68 -25.85 36.82 3.57
C ASP A 68 -24.72 36.19 2.75
N ALA A 69 -24.16 36.89 1.75
CA ALA A 69 -23.07 36.41 0.93
C ALA A 69 -21.80 36.22 1.76
N ALA A 70 -21.48 37.19 2.64
CA ALA A 70 -20.32 37.13 3.52
C ALA A 70 -20.46 35.97 4.54
N VAL A 71 -21.64 35.84 5.16
CA VAL A 71 -21.92 34.75 6.11
C VAL A 71 -21.82 33.38 5.43
N ARG A 72 -22.37 33.22 4.22
CA ARG A 72 -22.23 31.97 3.46
C ARG A 72 -20.76 31.66 3.14
N ALA A 73 -20.01 32.64 2.66
CA ALA A 73 -18.59 32.48 2.36
C ALA A 73 -17.77 32.09 3.60
N GLU A 74 -17.99 32.77 4.74
CA GLU A 74 -17.34 32.44 6.01
C GLU A 74 -17.70 31.04 6.51
N ARG A 75 -18.97 30.62 6.39
CA ARG A 75 -19.42 29.29 6.76
C ARG A 75 -18.78 28.23 5.87
N SER A 76 -18.83 28.43 4.56
CA SER A 76 -18.20 27.50 3.60
C SER A 76 -16.68 27.39 3.83
N LEU A 77 -16.02 28.49 4.14
CA LEU A 77 -14.58 28.46 4.47
C LEU A 77 -14.31 27.67 5.75
N ARG A 78 -15.13 27.86 6.82
CA ARG A 78 -14.99 27.07 8.06
C ARG A 78 -15.21 25.60 7.82
N GLU A 79 -16.27 25.23 7.11
CA GLU A 79 -16.58 23.83 6.77
C GLU A 79 -15.45 23.21 5.94
N PHE A 80 -14.91 23.96 4.98
CA PHE A 80 -13.76 23.52 4.19
C PHE A 80 -12.52 23.30 5.05
N VAL A 81 -12.16 24.25 5.91
CA VAL A 81 -11.01 24.14 6.83
C VAL A 81 -11.21 22.97 7.80
N GLN A 82 -12.42 22.79 8.37
CA GLN A 82 -12.71 21.66 9.25
C GLN A 82 -12.54 20.31 8.52
N THR A 83 -13.08 20.22 7.30
CA THR A 83 -12.96 19.00 6.48
C THR A 83 -11.48 18.69 6.17
N LEU A 84 -10.71 19.70 5.75
CA LEU A 84 -9.28 19.55 5.51
C LEU A 84 -8.52 19.12 6.76
N THR A 85 -8.81 19.75 7.91
CA THR A 85 -8.15 19.42 9.18
C THR A 85 -8.47 18.00 9.61
N LYS A 86 -9.73 17.56 9.48
CA LYS A 86 -10.12 16.19 9.80
C LYS A 86 -9.44 15.19 8.86
N THR A 87 -9.51 15.41 7.55
CA THR A 87 -8.86 14.53 6.56
C THR A 87 -7.36 14.42 6.82
N PHE A 88 -6.71 15.56 7.14
CA PHE A 88 -5.28 15.60 7.46
C PHE A 88 -4.94 14.82 8.75
N ALA A 89 -5.81 14.88 9.75
CA ALA A 89 -5.64 14.15 10.99
C ALA A 89 -5.87 12.64 10.83
N ASP A 90 -6.79 12.25 9.95
CA ASP A 90 -7.17 10.85 9.71
C ASP A 90 -6.22 10.13 8.72
N LEU A 91 -5.23 10.82 8.14
CA LEU A 91 -4.25 10.19 7.26
C LEU A 91 -3.41 9.16 8.03
N PRO A 92 -3.27 7.91 7.55
CA PRO A 92 -2.43 6.89 8.20
C PRO A 92 -0.93 7.10 7.96
N ILE A 93 -0.57 8.10 7.16
CA ILE A 93 0.80 8.45 6.78
C ILE A 93 1.25 9.62 7.64
N GLY A 94 2.37 9.48 8.34
CA GLY A 94 2.99 10.57 9.10
C GLY A 94 3.49 11.66 8.16
N LEU A 95 3.08 12.90 8.38
CA LEU A 95 3.49 14.04 7.55
C LEU A 95 4.21 15.07 8.40
N ALA A 96 5.37 15.52 7.90
CA ALA A 96 6.15 16.65 8.44
C ALA A 96 6.50 17.62 7.31
N ILE A 97 6.11 18.89 7.44
CA ILE A 97 6.45 19.94 6.48
C ILE A 97 7.39 20.92 7.15
N PHE A 98 8.53 21.14 6.53
CA PHE A 98 9.55 22.11 6.94
C PHE A 98 9.54 23.30 5.99
N ASP A 99 9.59 24.49 6.55
CA ASP A 99 9.66 25.73 5.78
C ASP A 99 11.00 25.87 5.04
N ARG A 100 11.18 26.99 4.33
CA ARG A 100 12.42 27.29 3.60
C ARG A 100 13.66 27.36 4.51
N ASP A 101 13.46 27.73 5.78
CA ASP A 101 14.51 27.82 6.78
C ASP A 101 14.74 26.47 7.50
N ARG A 102 14.09 25.40 7.00
CA ARG A 102 14.13 24.04 7.54
C ARG A 102 13.62 23.93 8.95
N SER A 103 12.72 24.79 9.39
CA SER A 103 12.00 24.69 10.65
C SER A 103 10.66 23.98 10.45
N LEU A 104 10.28 23.10 11.36
CA LEU A 104 9.01 22.35 11.27
C LEU A 104 7.83 23.30 11.32
N GLN A 105 7.03 23.32 10.26
CA GLN A 105 5.87 24.20 10.11
C GLN A 105 4.56 23.46 10.41
N LEU A 106 4.44 22.22 9.93
CA LEU A 106 3.22 21.43 10.03
C LEU A 106 3.55 19.95 10.23
N PHE A 107 2.76 19.28 11.05
CA PHE A 107 2.78 17.83 11.20
C PHE A 107 1.37 17.33 11.52
N ASN A 108 1.10 16.05 11.26
CA ASN A 108 -0.18 15.41 11.57
C ASN A 108 -0.05 14.44 12.77
N PRO A 109 -1.18 14.00 13.37
CA PRO A 109 -1.17 13.04 14.45
C PRO A 109 -0.48 11.72 14.12
N ALA A 110 -0.64 11.21 12.90
CA ALA A 110 0.00 9.96 12.48
C ALA A 110 1.53 10.02 12.58
N LEU A 111 2.15 11.19 12.40
CA LEU A 111 3.59 11.33 12.61
C LEU A 111 3.98 11.02 14.06
N ILE A 112 3.17 11.47 15.03
CA ILE A 112 3.40 11.20 16.45
C ILE A 112 3.26 9.70 16.72
N ASP A 113 2.19 9.09 16.22
CA ASP A 113 1.89 7.68 16.44
C ASP A 113 2.98 6.76 15.82
N LEU A 114 3.45 7.09 14.61
CA LEU A 114 4.48 6.31 13.92
C LEU A 114 5.87 6.49 14.53
N THR A 115 6.21 7.70 14.98
CA THR A 115 7.58 8.01 15.43
C THR A 115 7.77 7.98 16.94
N GLY A 116 6.68 8.07 17.71
CA GLY A 116 6.72 8.18 19.17
C GLY A 116 7.32 9.49 19.67
N LEU A 117 7.50 10.49 18.81
CA LEU A 117 8.08 11.78 19.20
C LEU A 117 7.12 12.58 20.08
N ALA A 118 7.64 13.19 21.14
CA ALA A 118 6.84 13.99 22.04
C ALA A 118 6.21 15.21 21.33
N THR A 119 4.92 15.43 21.50
CA THR A 119 4.20 16.57 20.92
C THR A 119 4.85 17.90 21.26
N GLY A 120 5.33 18.07 22.51
CA GLY A 120 6.01 19.28 22.94
C GLY A 120 7.31 19.59 22.15
N PHE A 121 8.03 18.56 21.73
CA PHE A 121 9.20 18.73 20.86
C PHE A 121 8.77 19.20 19.45
N LEU A 122 7.74 18.61 18.87
CA LEU A 122 7.26 18.98 17.54
C LEU A 122 6.65 20.37 17.50
N THR A 123 5.89 20.76 18.52
CA THR A 123 5.28 22.11 18.63
C THR A 123 6.31 23.21 18.85
N ALA A 124 7.51 22.87 19.37
CA ALA A 124 8.63 23.80 19.47
C ALA A 124 9.28 24.14 18.13
N ARG A 125 8.76 23.59 17.00
CA ARG A 125 9.22 23.83 15.63
C ARG A 125 10.73 23.53 15.45
N PRO A 126 11.16 22.27 15.74
CA PRO A 126 12.56 21.91 15.60
C PRO A 126 13.02 22.07 14.14
N THR A 127 14.33 22.29 13.98
CA THR A 127 14.93 22.25 12.65
C THR A 127 14.92 20.82 12.11
N LEU A 128 15.00 20.65 10.80
CA LEU A 128 15.07 19.34 10.14
C LEU A 128 16.20 18.47 10.73
N TYR A 129 17.36 19.05 11.00
CA TYR A 129 18.46 18.33 11.63
C TYR A 129 18.11 17.86 13.05
N ALA A 130 17.53 18.73 13.87
CA ALA A 130 17.11 18.36 15.23
C ALA A 130 16.01 17.28 15.22
N PHE A 131 15.10 17.35 14.25
CA PHE A 131 14.06 16.35 14.04
C PHE A 131 14.65 14.99 13.66
N LEU A 132 15.57 14.95 12.67
CA LEU A 132 16.23 13.71 12.23
C LEU A 132 17.13 13.11 13.31
N ASP A 133 17.85 13.94 14.07
CA ASP A 133 18.62 13.48 15.24
C ASP A 133 17.71 12.87 16.31
N ARG A 134 16.55 13.48 16.56
CA ARG A 134 15.58 12.93 17.51
C ARG A 134 14.97 11.61 17.05
N LEU A 135 14.70 11.46 15.73
CA LEU A 135 14.30 10.17 15.14
C LEU A 135 15.39 9.11 15.33
N ARG A 136 16.67 9.49 15.19
CA ARG A 136 17.80 8.58 15.41
C ARG A 136 17.88 8.13 16.89
N GLU A 137 17.75 9.05 17.84
CA GLU A 137 17.70 8.73 19.28
C GLU A 137 16.55 7.78 19.62
N ALA A 138 15.40 7.96 18.96
CA ALA A 138 14.22 7.10 19.08
C ALA A 138 14.37 5.77 18.31
N ARG A 139 15.49 5.51 17.64
CA ARG A 139 15.73 4.34 16.76
C ARG A 139 14.73 4.21 15.61
N MET A 140 14.21 5.33 15.13
CA MET A 140 13.26 5.43 14.04
C MET A 140 13.94 5.72 12.68
N VAL A 141 15.22 5.41 12.58
CA VAL A 141 16.02 5.49 11.35
C VAL A 141 16.87 4.23 11.23
N PRO A 142 17.30 3.85 10.02
CA PRO A 142 18.25 2.76 9.82
C PRO A 142 19.56 3.02 10.61
N GLU A 143 20.14 1.98 11.18
CA GLU A 143 21.41 2.11 11.90
C GLU A 143 22.53 2.54 10.94
N PRO A 144 23.09 3.76 11.10
CA PRO A 144 24.21 4.19 10.28
C PRO A 144 25.52 3.51 10.74
N LYS A 145 26.43 3.30 9.80
CA LYS A 145 27.75 2.73 10.12
C LYS A 145 28.56 3.65 11.04
N ASP A 146 28.43 4.96 10.87
CA ASP A 146 29.05 5.99 11.69
C ASP A 146 28.27 7.33 11.59
N TYR A 147 28.57 8.28 12.51
CA TYR A 147 27.89 9.57 12.55
C TYR A 147 28.16 10.46 11.33
N ARG A 148 29.35 10.37 10.73
CA ARG A 148 29.68 11.15 9.52
C ARG A 148 28.88 10.67 8.32
N SER A 149 28.76 9.36 8.15
CA SER A 149 27.92 8.72 7.13
C SER A 149 26.47 9.13 7.29
N TRP A 150 25.95 9.12 8.52
CA TRP A 150 24.61 9.60 8.86
C TRP A 150 24.36 11.03 8.41
N ARG A 151 25.26 11.96 8.77
CA ARG A 151 25.11 13.37 8.42
C ARG A 151 25.12 13.59 6.92
N ASN A 152 25.99 12.91 6.18
CA ASN A 152 26.03 12.97 4.73
C ASN A 152 24.74 12.43 4.10
N GLN A 153 24.22 11.33 4.60
CA GLN A 153 22.96 10.74 4.14
C GLN A 153 21.79 11.70 4.38
N MET A 154 21.72 12.36 5.51
CA MET A 154 20.66 13.33 5.82
C MET A 154 20.74 14.57 4.94
N SER A 155 21.94 15.09 4.67
CA SER A 155 22.12 16.21 3.72
C SER A 155 21.73 15.82 2.29
N SER A 156 22.02 14.59 1.87
CA SER A 156 21.61 14.10 0.55
C SER A 156 20.10 13.88 0.47
N LEU A 157 19.47 13.39 1.53
CA LEU A 157 18.01 13.23 1.63
C LEU A 157 17.30 14.59 1.50
N GLU A 158 17.79 15.59 2.24
CA GLU A 158 17.26 16.95 2.17
C GLU A 158 17.39 17.55 0.76
N ALA A 159 18.60 17.48 0.17
CA ALA A 159 18.85 18.00 -1.17
C ALA A 159 18.00 17.28 -2.22
N ALA A 160 17.88 15.97 -2.14
CA ALA A 160 17.04 15.18 -3.03
C ALA A 160 15.55 15.50 -2.88
N ALA A 161 15.06 15.66 -1.66
CA ALA A 161 13.69 16.06 -1.37
C ALA A 161 13.37 17.49 -1.86
N ALA A 162 14.33 18.40 -1.79
CA ALA A 162 14.18 19.78 -2.28
C ALA A 162 14.22 19.87 -3.81
N SER A 163 14.96 19.00 -4.49
CA SER A 163 15.14 19.01 -5.95
C SER A 163 14.08 18.20 -6.71
N GLY A 164 13.37 17.30 -6.05
CA GLY A 164 12.40 16.43 -6.71
C GLY A 164 11.76 15.43 -5.75
N HIS A 165 11.15 14.39 -6.35
CA HIS A 165 10.55 13.29 -5.58
C HIS A 165 11.63 12.30 -5.18
N HIS A 166 11.85 12.12 -3.89
CA HIS A 166 12.81 11.18 -3.33
C HIS A 166 12.11 10.15 -2.46
N VAL A 167 12.43 8.87 -2.63
CA VAL A 167 11.84 7.77 -1.86
C VAL A 167 12.94 6.88 -1.31
N GLU A 168 12.94 6.65 -0.01
CA GLU A 168 13.81 5.69 0.66
C GLU A 168 13.01 4.67 1.45
N MET A 169 13.56 3.46 1.58
CA MET A 169 13.03 2.45 2.50
C MET A 169 13.92 2.35 3.72
N TRP A 170 13.34 2.63 4.87
CA TRP A 170 14.01 2.57 6.15
C TRP A 170 13.66 1.28 6.89
N SER A 171 14.63 0.37 7.01
CA SER A 171 14.50 -0.81 7.88
C SER A 171 14.96 -0.42 9.28
N LEU A 172 14.02 -0.43 10.21
CA LEU A 172 14.25 0.00 11.60
C LEU A 172 14.76 -1.14 12.47
N PRO A 173 15.54 -0.84 13.52
CA PRO A 173 16.04 -1.85 14.46
C PRO A 173 14.93 -2.68 15.13
N GLY A 174 13.73 -2.11 15.27
CA GLY A 174 12.53 -2.78 15.80
C GLY A 174 11.87 -3.79 14.83
N GLY A 175 12.42 -3.99 13.62
CA GLY A 175 11.87 -4.88 12.60
C GLY A 175 10.79 -4.26 11.72
N GLN A 176 10.42 -3.01 11.96
CA GLN A 176 9.51 -2.25 11.12
C GLN A 176 10.22 -1.77 9.84
N THR A 177 9.45 -1.55 8.79
CA THR A 177 9.95 -0.98 7.54
C THR A 177 9.10 0.21 7.15
N TYR A 178 9.72 1.38 7.05
CA TYR A 178 9.05 2.61 6.66
C TYR A 178 9.45 3.01 5.24
N ARG A 179 8.48 3.50 4.48
CA ARG A 179 8.71 4.23 3.25
C ARG A 179 8.76 5.71 3.60
N VAL A 180 9.92 6.33 3.40
CA VAL A 180 10.12 7.76 3.63
C VAL A 180 10.18 8.45 2.29
N THR A 181 9.25 9.38 2.06
CA THR A 181 9.16 10.14 0.81
C THR A 181 9.40 11.61 1.09
N GLY A 182 10.43 12.18 0.46
CA GLY A 182 10.70 13.62 0.45
C GLY A 182 10.16 14.26 -0.82
N ARG A 183 9.49 15.41 -0.70
CA ARG A 183 8.94 16.14 -1.84
C ARG A 183 9.13 17.64 -1.65
N PRO A 184 9.41 18.40 -2.74
CA PRO A 184 9.35 19.85 -2.67
C PRO A 184 7.92 20.30 -2.39
N HIS A 185 7.79 21.37 -1.62
CA HIS A 185 6.53 22.00 -1.28
C HIS A 185 6.62 23.49 -1.67
N PRO A 186 5.50 24.18 -1.90
CA PRO A 186 5.53 25.61 -2.25
C PRO A 186 6.43 26.44 -1.34
N ASP A 187 6.90 27.58 -1.86
CA ASP A 187 7.74 28.56 -1.17
C ASP A 187 9.10 28.01 -0.65
N GLY A 188 9.65 26.98 -1.32
CA GLY A 188 10.94 26.38 -0.94
C GLY A 188 10.87 25.48 0.30
N ALA A 189 9.67 25.20 0.79
CA ALA A 189 9.43 24.23 1.85
C ALA A 189 9.67 22.78 1.35
N VAL A 190 9.83 21.83 2.28
CA VAL A 190 10.01 20.40 1.99
C VAL A 190 9.05 19.59 2.85
N ALA A 191 8.35 18.67 2.22
CA ALA A 191 7.46 17.73 2.90
C ALA A 191 8.11 16.35 2.99
N PHE A 192 8.07 15.74 4.18
CA PHE A 192 8.43 14.35 4.42
C PHE A 192 7.21 13.56 4.82
N LEU A 193 7.02 12.42 4.16
CA LEU A 193 5.95 11.47 4.43
C LEU A 193 6.58 10.18 4.97
N PHE A 194 6.01 9.66 6.04
CA PHE A 194 6.44 8.42 6.71
C PHE A 194 5.28 7.42 6.67
N GLU A 195 5.48 6.32 5.98
CA GLU A 195 4.48 5.28 5.79
C GLU A 195 5.01 3.95 6.34
N ASP A 196 4.28 3.32 7.27
CA ASP A 196 4.61 1.98 7.73
C ASP A 196 4.16 0.94 6.69
N ILE A 197 5.14 0.33 6.03
CA ILE A 197 4.94 -0.73 5.02
C ILE A 197 5.36 -2.11 5.54
N THR A 198 5.49 -2.27 6.85
CA THR A 198 5.96 -3.52 7.47
C THR A 198 5.10 -4.71 7.07
N SER A 199 3.79 -4.55 7.11
CA SER A 199 2.85 -5.61 6.74
C SER A 199 2.96 -5.98 5.26
N GLU A 200 3.09 -4.99 4.37
CA GLU A 200 3.26 -5.18 2.92
C GLU A 200 4.56 -5.96 2.61
N ILE A 201 5.66 -5.54 3.22
CA ILE A 201 6.96 -6.20 3.03
C ILE A 201 6.96 -7.62 3.64
N SER A 202 6.36 -7.79 4.83
CA SER A 202 6.26 -9.09 5.50
C SER A 202 5.42 -10.07 4.68
N LEU A 203 4.29 -9.63 4.14
CA LEU A 203 3.44 -10.44 3.27
C LEU A 203 4.18 -10.82 1.98
N THR A 204 4.88 -9.87 1.37
CA THR A 204 5.68 -10.13 0.17
C THR A 204 6.81 -11.13 0.42
N ARG A 205 7.51 -11.01 1.57
CA ARG A 205 8.55 -11.97 1.97
C ARG A 205 7.97 -13.36 2.22
N LYS A 206 6.85 -13.44 2.94
CA LYS A 206 6.16 -14.70 3.20
C LYS A 206 5.74 -15.38 1.89
N PHE A 207 5.11 -14.62 0.99
CA PHE A 207 4.68 -15.13 -0.30
C PHE A 207 5.86 -15.66 -1.15
N ARG A 208 6.97 -14.93 -1.17
CA ARG A 208 8.19 -15.41 -1.85
C ARG A 208 8.78 -16.67 -1.20
N ALA A 209 8.79 -16.74 0.13
CA ALA A 209 9.25 -17.92 0.85
C ALA A 209 8.37 -19.14 0.56
N ASP A 210 7.04 -18.97 0.54
CA ASP A 210 6.08 -20.04 0.23
C ASP A 210 6.26 -20.53 -1.22
N LEU A 211 6.48 -19.62 -2.18
CA LEU A 211 6.78 -19.98 -3.58
C LEU A 211 8.12 -20.71 -3.71
N SER A 212 9.16 -20.25 -3.00
CA SER A 212 10.47 -20.90 -3.00
C SER A 212 10.38 -22.31 -2.43
N LEU A 213 9.69 -22.45 -1.30
CA LEU A 213 9.45 -23.76 -0.68
C LEU A 213 8.68 -24.71 -1.63
N GLY A 214 7.64 -24.20 -2.31
CA GLY A 214 6.91 -24.98 -3.32
C GLY A 214 7.82 -25.46 -4.46
N ALA A 215 8.71 -24.61 -4.95
CA ALA A 215 9.68 -24.98 -5.98
C ALA A 215 10.70 -26.01 -5.46
N GLU A 216 11.21 -25.82 -4.23
CA GLU A 216 12.15 -26.77 -3.61
C GLU A 216 11.51 -28.15 -3.41
N VAL A 217 10.25 -28.21 -2.98
CA VAL A 217 9.51 -29.47 -2.84
C VAL A 217 9.33 -30.18 -4.18
N LEU A 218 8.98 -29.42 -5.24
CA LEU A 218 8.87 -29.98 -6.60
C LEU A 218 10.22 -30.50 -7.10
N ASP A 219 11.31 -29.81 -6.83
CA ASP A 219 12.67 -30.21 -7.23
C ASP A 219 13.20 -31.41 -6.43
N ALA A 220 12.67 -31.66 -5.24
CA ALA A 220 12.99 -32.82 -4.41
C ALA A 220 12.27 -34.11 -4.85
N LEU A 221 11.24 -33.99 -5.73
CA LEU A 221 10.56 -35.17 -6.26
C LEU A 221 11.49 -35.94 -7.21
N ASP A 222 11.41 -37.27 -7.13
CA ASP A 222 12.10 -38.17 -8.07
C ASP A 222 11.42 -38.21 -9.44
N ASP A 223 10.17 -37.81 -9.52
CA ASP A 223 9.40 -37.70 -10.76
C ASP A 223 9.78 -36.46 -11.55
N ALA A 224 9.88 -36.56 -12.87
CA ALA A 224 9.97 -35.42 -13.77
C ALA A 224 8.56 -34.82 -13.95
N VAL A 225 8.31 -33.65 -13.37
CA VAL A 225 6.97 -33.02 -13.33
C VAL A 225 6.93 -31.74 -14.15
N ALA A 226 5.85 -31.59 -14.94
CA ALA A 226 5.49 -30.35 -15.62
C ALA A 226 4.00 -30.05 -15.45
N VAL A 227 3.64 -28.75 -15.31
CA VAL A 227 2.26 -28.27 -15.19
C VAL A 227 1.97 -27.30 -16.31
N PHE A 228 0.83 -27.49 -16.96
CA PHE A 228 0.35 -26.70 -18.07
C PHE A 228 -0.98 -26.02 -17.71
N ALA A 229 -1.16 -24.78 -18.15
CA ALA A 229 -2.43 -24.07 -18.08
C ALA A 229 -3.47 -24.68 -19.04
N ALA A 230 -4.73 -24.29 -18.91
CA ALA A 230 -5.80 -24.73 -19.78
C ALA A 230 -5.57 -24.32 -21.26
N ASN A 231 -4.89 -23.20 -21.50
CA ASN A 231 -4.50 -22.72 -22.83
C ASN A 231 -3.24 -23.40 -23.39
N GLY A 232 -2.65 -24.34 -22.63
CA GLY A 232 -1.42 -25.05 -23.04
C GLY A 232 -0.12 -24.31 -22.68
N GLU A 233 -0.17 -23.20 -21.98
CA GLU A 233 1.03 -22.52 -21.48
C GLU A 233 1.73 -23.35 -20.39
N ALA A 234 3.05 -23.49 -20.45
CA ALA A 234 3.83 -24.19 -19.45
C ALA A 234 4.02 -23.28 -18.22
N LEU A 235 3.46 -23.67 -17.06
CA LEU A 235 3.47 -22.88 -15.83
C LEU A 235 4.65 -23.21 -14.94
N ILE A 236 4.95 -24.49 -14.75
CA ILE A 236 5.97 -24.98 -13.81
C ILE A 236 6.56 -26.27 -14.36
N SER A 237 7.87 -26.46 -14.18
CA SER A 237 8.55 -27.74 -14.34
C SER A 237 9.64 -27.86 -13.28
N ASN A 238 9.90 -29.08 -12.81
CA ASN A 238 10.94 -29.33 -11.84
C ASN A 238 12.30 -29.66 -12.51
N ARG A 239 13.35 -29.69 -11.70
CA ARG A 239 14.72 -30.01 -12.14
C ARG A 239 14.80 -31.36 -12.84
N ARG A 240 14.08 -32.37 -12.37
CA ARG A 240 14.05 -33.73 -12.99
C ARG A 240 13.47 -33.68 -14.39
N TYR A 241 12.44 -32.86 -14.61
CA TYR A 241 11.86 -32.66 -15.94
C TYR A 241 12.87 -32.01 -16.90
N GLY A 242 13.59 -30.98 -16.44
CA GLY A 242 14.64 -30.34 -17.21
C GLY A 242 15.80 -31.28 -17.52
N ALA A 243 16.20 -32.15 -16.59
CA ALA A 243 17.23 -33.15 -16.79
C ALA A 243 16.83 -34.24 -17.81
N LEU A 244 15.54 -34.59 -17.83
CA LEU A 244 15.01 -35.62 -18.72
C LEU A 244 14.79 -35.13 -20.14
N TRP A 245 14.22 -33.94 -20.33
CA TRP A 245 13.78 -33.42 -21.61
C TRP A 245 14.56 -32.21 -22.11
N GLY A 246 15.59 -31.80 -21.38
CA GLY A 246 16.38 -30.62 -21.65
C GLY A 246 15.92 -29.38 -20.92
N THR A 247 16.88 -28.53 -20.56
CA THR A 247 16.66 -27.31 -19.75
C THR A 247 16.15 -26.13 -20.55
N ALA A 248 16.03 -26.24 -21.87
CA ALA A 248 15.47 -25.15 -22.68
C ALA A 248 14.03 -24.91 -22.30
N MET A 249 13.74 -23.70 -21.79
CA MET A 249 12.42 -23.30 -21.36
C MET A 249 11.52 -23.23 -22.58
N ARG A 250 10.60 -24.20 -22.72
CA ARG A 250 9.53 -24.18 -23.72
C ARG A 250 8.31 -23.55 -23.10
N SER A 251 7.67 -22.67 -23.86
CA SER A 251 6.56 -21.88 -23.31
C SER A 251 5.20 -22.57 -23.48
N THR A 252 5.11 -23.52 -24.41
CA THR A 252 3.84 -24.14 -24.76
C THR A 252 3.86 -25.66 -24.77
N LEU A 253 2.72 -26.28 -24.49
CA LEU A 253 2.52 -27.72 -24.58
C LEU A 253 2.86 -28.25 -25.98
N ALA A 254 2.58 -27.49 -27.05
CA ALA A 254 2.91 -27.87 -28.40
C ALA A 254 4.43 -28.02 -28.64
N GLU A 255 5.23 -27.11 -28.09
CA GLU A 255 6.68 -27.18 -28.11
C GLU A 255 7.23 -28.37 -27.30
N HIS A 256 6.59 -28.68 -26.16
CA HIS A 256 6.91 -29.84 -25.36
C HIS A 256 6.58 -31.14 -26.12
N LEU A 257 5.42 -31.23 -26.76
CA LEU A 257 5.03 -32.35 -27.60
C LEU A 257 6.02 -32.58 -28.75
N ALA A 258 6.45 -31.52 -29.42
CA ALA A 258 7.49 -31.61 -30.46
C ALA A 258 8.81 -32.19 -29.92
N CYS A 259 9.27 -31.70 -28.76
CA CYS A 259 10.45 -32.22 -28.09
C CYS A 259 10.34 -33.71 -27.71
N TRP A 260 9.16 -34.11 -27.17
CA TRP A 260 8.97 -35.54 -26.84
C TRP A 260 8.95 -36.38 -28.11
N SER A 261 8.37 -35.90 -29.22
CA SER A 261 8.35 -36.59 -30.51
C SER A 261 9.77 -36.75 -31.09
N GLU A 262 10.59 -35.68 -31.02
CA GLU A 262 12.01 -35.76 -31.46
C GLU A 262 12.82 -36.79 -30.64
N ALA A 263 12.59 -36.80 -29.30
CA ALA A 263 13.34 -37.66 -28.39
C ALA A 263 12.90 -39.14 -28.42
N THR A 264 11.62 -39.42 -28.74
CA THR A 264 11.04 -40.77 -28.59
C THR A 264 10.54 -41.38 -29.91
N GLY A 265 10.54 -40.59 -30.98
CA GLY A 265 9.87 -40.92 -32.22
C GLY A 265 8.33 -41.00 -32.03
N ASP A 266 7.64 -41.35 -33.12
CA ASP A 266 6.17 -41.54 -33.11
C ASP A 266 5.81 -42.89 -32.47
N SER A 267 6.12 -43.03 -31.18
CA SER A 267 5.82 -44.26 -30.42
C SER A 267 4.33 -44.34 -30.09
N PRO A 268 3.74 -45.57 -29.98
CA PRO A 268 2.34 -45.72 -29.56
C PRO A 268 2.04 -45.04 -28.22
N GLY A 269 3.03 -44.98 -27.32
CA GLY A 269 2.89 -44.32 -26.03
C GLY A 269 2.78 -42.79 -26.16
N LEU A 270 3.43 -42.15 -27.10
CA LEU A 270 3.28 -40.72 -27.38
C LEU A 270 1.92 -40.42 -27.98
N VAL A 271 1.39 -41.28 -28.86
CA VAL A 271 0.05 -41.15 -29.40
C VAL A 271 -1.00 -41.20 -28.31
N LEU A 272 -0.87 -42.14 -27.34
CA LEU A 272 -1.77 -42.23 -26.17
C LEU A 272 -1.67 -40.98 -25.30
N LEU A 273 -0.49 -40.43 -25.07
CA LEU A 273 -0.29 -39.20 -24.30
C LEU A 273 -0.93 -38.01 -24.98
N ARG A 274 -0.78 -37.86 -26.32
CA ARG A 274 -1.46 -36.81 -27.09
C ARG A 274 -2.99 -36.93 -26.97
N GLN A 275 -3.53 -38.12 -27.15
CA GLN A 275 -5.00 -38.35 -27.03
C GLN A 275 -5.49 -38.01 -25.62
N ALA A 276 -4.70 -38.30 -24.58
CA ALA A 276 -5.06 -37.94 -23.21
C ALA A 276 -5.01 -36.42 -22.97
N LEU A 277 -4.05 -35.74 -23.62
CA LEU A 277 -3.92 -34.28 -23.57
C LEU A 277 -4.99 -33.54 -24.39
N ASP A 278 -5.50 -34.12 -25.47
CA ASP A 278 -6.57 -33.54 -26.31
C ASP A 278 -7.97 -33.66 -25.71
N ARG A 279 -8.16 -34.57 -24.72
CA ARG A 279 -9.46 -34.68 -24.04
C ARG A 279 -9.71 -33.46 -23.16
N PRO A 280 -10.95 -32.98 -23.07
CA PRO A 280 -11.26 -31.91 -22.12
C PRO A 280 -10.95 -32.38 -20.68
N PRO A 281 -10.39 -31.50 -19.82
CA PRO A 281 -10.04 -31.87 -18.46
C PRO A 281 -11.32 -32.18 -17.67
N ALA A 282 -11.52 -33.43 -17.29
CA ALA A 282 -12.55 -33.83 -16.37
C ALA A 282 -12.03 -33.75 -14.93
N VAL A 283 -12.92 -33.38 -14.00
CA VAL A 283 -12.57 -33.33 -12.57
C VAL A 283 -12.18 -34.73 -12.11
N GLU A 284 -10.99 -34.86 -11.49
CA GLU A 284 -10.41 -36.12 -10.98
C GLU A 284 -9.96 -37.14 -12.07
N GLU A 285 -9.96 -36.78 -13.35
CA GLU A 285 -9.47 -37.72 -14.36
C GLU A 285 -7.94 -37.90 -14.26
N GLN A 286 -7.52 -39.13 -14.16
CA GLN A 286 -6.13 -39.54 -14.21
C GLN A 286 -5.93 -40.50 -15.39
N ALA A 287 -5.12 -40.06 -16.37
CA ALA A 287 -4.64 -40.95 -17.44
C ALA A 287 -3.21 -41.42 -17.14
N ARG A 288 -2.87 -42.60 -17.53
CA ARG A 288 -1.54 -43.19 -17.38
C ARG A 288 -1.14 -43.97 -18.63
N GLY A 289 0.15 -44.07 -18.84
CA GLY A 289 0.71 -44.84 -19.93
C GLY A 289 2.23 -44.93 -19.83
N ALA A 290 2.82 -45.43 -20.88
CA ALA A 290 4.27 -45.50 -20.97
C ALA A 290 4.77 -44.95 -22.31
N ILE A 291 5.93 -44.31 -22.31
CA ILE A 291 6.59 -43.74 -23.49
C ILE A 291 8.06 -44.15 -23.48
N ALA A 292 8.70 -44.27 -24.64
CA ALA A 292 10.13 -44.41 -24.68
C ALA A 292 10.84 -43.19 -24.14
N GLY A 293 11.88 -43.33 -23.33
CA GLY A 293 12.66 -42.21 -22.82
C GLY A 293 13.77 -41.81 -23.80
N PRO A 294 14.33 -40.59 -23.67
CA PRO A 294 15.38 -40.09 -24.55
C PRO A 294 16.69 -40.90 -24.48
N ALA A 295 16.89 -41.63 -23.39
CA ALA A 295 18.05 -42.54 -23.22
C ALA A 295 17.76 -44.00 -23.60
N GLY A 296 16.63 -44.29 -24.27
CA GLY A 296 16.25 -45.63 -24.72
C GLY A 296 15.57 -46.52 -23.67
N GLY A 297 15.28 -46.01 -22.48
CA GLY A 297 14.49 -46.71 -21.47
C GLY A 297 12.98 -46.45 -21.58
N LEU A 298 12.16 -47.22 -20.88
CA LEU A 298 10.72 -46.99 -20.78
C LEU A 298 10.42 -46.02 -19.63
N LEU A 299 9.66 -44.97 -19.88
CA LEU A 299 9.17 -44.03 -18.88
C LEU A 299 7.66 -44.25 -18.70
N SER A 300 7.20 -44.40 -17.45
CA SER A 300 5.79 -44.30 -17.17
C SER A 300 5.38 -42.85 -17.05
N TRP A 301 4.25 -42.48 -17.63
CA TRP A 301 3.70 -41.14 -17.46
C TRP A 301 2.32 -41.18 -16.77
N SER A 302 2.03 -40.14 -16.03
CA SER A 302 0.69 -39.88 -15.48
C SER A 302 0.26 -38.45 -15.74
N LEU A 303 -0.96 -38.29 -16.20
CA LEU A 303 -1.60 -37.00 -16.42
C LEU A 303 -2.73 -36.82 -15.42
N ARG A 304 -2.74 -35.72 -14.70
CA ARG A 304 -3.78 -35.36 -13.72
C ARG A 304 -4.34 -33.98 -14.02
N SER A 305 -5.68 -33.88 -13.94
CA SER A 305 -6.36 -32.57 -13.99
C SER A 305 -6.27 -31.88 -12.63
N LEU A 306 -5.94 -30.60 -12.64
CA LEU A 306 -5.90 -29.71 -11.47
C LEU A 306 -7.01 -28.67 -11.58
N SER A 307 -7.25 -27.94 -10.50
CA SER A 307 -8.22 -26.83 -10.47
C SER A 307 -7.93 -25.79 -11.56
N GLY A 308 -8.97 -25.17 -12.14
CA GLY A 308 -8.84 -24.15 -13.20
C GLY A 308 -8.42 -24.72 -14.55
N GLY A 309 -8.69 -26.01 -14.83
CA GLY A 309 -8.38 -26.64 -16.12
C GLY A 309 -6.90 -26.89 -16.36
N ARG A 310 -6.05 -26.69 -15.33
CA ARG A 310 -4.62 -26.99 -15.39
C ARG A 310 -4.37 -28.49 -15.44
N ARG A 311 -3.26 -28.88 -16.03
CA ARG A 311 -2.86 -30.29 -16.16
C ARG A 311 -1.46 -30.50 -15.63
N MET A 312 -1.30 -31.49 -14.78
CA MET A 312 0.00 -31.94 -14.27
C MET A 312 0.39 -33.24 -14.97
N LEU A 313 1.53 -33.23 -15.62
CA LEU A 313 2.14 -34.40 -16.24
C LEU A 313 3.37 -34.77 -15.44
N SER A 314 3.48 -36.06 -15.06
CA SER A 314 4.67 -36.62 -14.45
C SER A 314 5.22 -37.78 -15.24
N PHE A 315 6.55 -37.89 -15.30
CA PHE A 315 7.26 -39.01 -15.88
C PHE A 315 8.10 -39.69 -14.79
N GLN A 316 8.05 -40.99 -14.75
CA GLN A 316 8.80 -41.83 -13.81
C GLN A 316 9.65 -42.82 -14.58
N THR A 317 10.90 -42.96 -14.19
CA THR A 317 11.73 -44.09 -14.62
C THR A 317 11.24 -45.31 -13.84
N PRO A 318 10.93 -46.44 -14.49
CA PRO A 318 10.59 -47.63 -13.72
C PRO A 318 11.75 -47.92 -12.77
N LEU A 319 11.44 -48.11 -11.49
CA LEU A 319 12.43 -48.64 -10.55
C LEU A 319 12.86 -49.99 -11.10
N GLU A 320 14.08 -50.09 -11.58
CA GLU A 320 14.70 -51.40 -11.72
C GLU A 320 14.66 -52.03 -10.34
N PHE A 321 13.87 -53.10 -10.19
CA PHE A 321 13.98 -53.98 -9.04
C PHE A 321 15.45 -54.47 -9.13
N SER A 322 16.33 -53.86 -8.35
CA SER A 322 17.60 -54.42 -8.03
C SER A 322 17.28 -55.68 -7.27
N SER A 323 17.20 -56.80 -8.00
CA SER A 323 17.24 -58.09 -7.41
C SER A 323 18.57 -58.20 -6.66
N SER A 324 18.55 -57.74 -5.41
CA SER A 324 19.67 -57.94 -4.52
C SER A 324 19.81 -59.45 -4.35
N ARG A 325 20.80 -60.00 -5.09
CA ARG A 325 21.47 -61.23 -4.71
C ARG A 325 21.97 -61.06 -3.28
N ASN A 326 21.14 -61.44 -2.32
CA ASN A 326 21.54 -61.81 -0.97
C ASN A 326 20.68 -62.98 -0.52
N ALA A 327 20.70 -64.04 -1.32
CA ALA A 327 20.33 -65.38 -0.89
C ALA A 327 21.60 -66.19 -0.73
N SER A 328 22.39 -65.93 0.31
CA SER A 328 23.39 -66.88 0.78
C SER A 328 23.91 -66.43 2.15
N ALA A 329 23.30 -66.89 3.20
CA ALA A 329 23.90 -67.32 4.47
C ALA A 329 22.77 -67.53 5.49
N LEU A 330 22.09 -68.67 5.37
CA LEU A 330 21.48 -69.26 6.52
C LEU A 330 22.58 -69.86 7.38
N PRO A 331 22.77 -69.54 8.67
CA PRO A 331 23.68 -70.22 9.55
C PRO A 331 23.10 -71.59 9.86
N GLU A 332 23.96 -72.63 9.73
CA GLU A 332 23.63 -74.02 10.14
C GLU A 332 23.25 -74.11 11.61
N PRO A 333 22.28 -74.97 11.97
CA PRO A 333 21.94 -75.17 13.35
C PRO A 333 23.04 -75.97 14.07
N GLN A 334 23.64 -75.38 15.11
CA GLN A 334 24.54 -76.04 16.03
C GLN A 334 23.81 -77.16 16.72
N ARG A 335 24.26 -78.39 16.42
CA ARG A 335 23.86 -79.57 17.18
C ARG A 335 24.43 -79.49 18.62
N ALA A 336 23.56 -79.33 19.56
CA ALA A 336 23.88 -79.55 20.98
C ALA A 336 24.33 -80.98 21.18
N ARG A 337 25.58 -81.17 21.62
CA ARG A 337 26.01 -82.43 22.20
C ARG A 337 25.69 -82.39 23.68
N LEU A 338 24.82 -83.26 24.05
CA LEU A 338 24.63 -83.71 25.45
C LEU A 338 25.88 -84.49 25.85
N GLY A 339 26.42 -84.23 27.03
CA GLY A 339 27.40 -84.92 27.78
C GLY A 339 27.41 -84.35 29.19
#